data_883e94c01d4a9b8391ac400286801f81
#
_entry.id   883e94c01d4a9b8391ac400286801f81
#
_cell.length_a   1.000
_cell.length_b   1.000
_cell.length_c   1.000
_cell.angle_alpha   90.00
_cell.angle_beta   90.00
_cell.angle_gamma   90.00
#
_symmetry.space_group_name_H-M   'P 1'
#
loop_
_entity.id
_entity.type
_entity.pdbx_description
1 polymer ?
#
loop_
_entity_poly.entity_id
_entity_poly.type
_entity_poly.pdbx_seq_one_letter_code
_entity_poly.pdbx_strand_id
1 'polypeptide(L)'
;MPAMRLTPSNCQLLGEGLDHPESVCLGPDGTVYAGGEAGQVYRLDTTGGQHLVGTTGGFLLGLTLDGAGAIHACDVGNKALVRMSPEGKVTHRATGIAGRPFVNPNHILFDPQGTLYLTDSGDYWQQETGTGYVATVDAQDNAKIFHAGPFMFANGIALHPSGEWLYIAQSTAANIVRIPLARPNGPMEVTHTLPTGTVPDGIAFAADSRLVIGCYKPDAILVGHPDGTVETLFEDPTGELLNRPTNIAIGEGKLYIANLGGWHLTVVEADFQPAPIHRPRLMQAAP
;
A
#
# COMPACT_ATOMS: atom_id res chain seq x y z
N MET A 1 -4.64 8.40 -24.18
CA MET A 1 -4.06 9.76 -24.40
C MET A 1 -2.57 9.67 -24.09
N PRO A 2 -1.68 10.56 -24.60
CA PRO A 2 -0.31 10.58 -24.14
C PRO A 2 -0.28 10.84 -22.62
N ALA A 3 0.68 10.20 -21.90
CA ALA A 3 0.87 10.40 -20.47
C ALA A 3 1.05 11.89 -20.14
N MET A 4 0.42 12.33 -19.05
CA MET A 4 0.62 13.70 -18.56
C MET A 4 1.98 13.75 -17.84
N ARG A 5 2.85 14.65 -18.31
CA ARG A 5 4.09 14.91 -17.59
C ARG A 5 3.81 15.75 -16.36
N LEU A 6 4.33 15.33 -15.21
CA LEU A 6 4.26 16.13 -14.00
C LEU A 6 5.16 17.36 -14.08
N THR A 7 4.67 18.44 -13.54
CA THR A 7 5.37 19.73 -13.43
C THR A 7 5.00 20.37 -12.10
N PRO A 8 5.79 21.30 -11.56
CA PRO A 8 5.43 22.03 -10.34
C PRO A 8 4.11 22.80 -10.41
N SER A 9 3.55 22.99 -11.62
CA SER A 9 2.28 23.70 -11.80
C SER A 9 1.05 22.78 -11.78
N ASN A 10 1.21 21.45 -11.89
CA ASN A 10 0.11 20.50 -11.92
C ASN A 10 0.18 19.45 -10.78
N CYS A 11 1.12 19.61 -9.86
CA CYS A 11 1.18 18.81 -8.63
C CYS A 11 1.59 19.68 -7.43
N GLN A 12 1.35 19.15 -6.23
CA GLN A 12 1.77 19.73 -4.98
C GLN A 12 2.70 18.73 -4.25
N LEU A 13 3.79 19.22 -3.68
CA LEU A 13 4.58 18.45 -2.73
C LEU A 13 4.02 18.65 -1.33
N LEU A 14 3.84 17.58 -0.58
CA LEU A 14 3.29 17.59 0.76
C LEU A 14 4.24 16.91 1.74
N GLY A 15 4.56 17.58 2.86
CA GLY A 15 5.42 17.03 3.90
C GLY A 15 6.90 17.01 3.51
N GLU A 16 7.48 18.16 3.21
CA GLU A 16 8.92 18.26 2.93
C GLU A 16 9.78 17.80 4.11
N GLY A 17 10.79 16.96 3.83
CA GLY A 17 11.69 16.41 4.85
C GLY A 17 11.13 15.17 5.56
N LEU A 18 10.16 14.49 4.96
CA LEU A 18 9.79 13.12 5.38
C LEU A 18 10.97 12.17 5.12
N ASP A 19 11.13 11.17 5.99
CA ASP A 19 12.21 10.21 5.85
C ASP A 19 11.82 9.11 4.85
N HIS A 20 12.13 9.31 3.56
CA HIS A 20 11.91 8.34 2.49
C HIS A 20 10.51 7.65 2.59
N PRO A 21 9.42 8.42 2.44
CA PRO A 21 8.09 7.88 2.67
C PRO A 21 7.75 6.80 1.66
N GLU A 22 7.52 5.60 2.16
CA GLU A 22 7.15 4.44 1.36
C GLU A 22 5.63 4.26 1.32
N SER A 23 4.93 4.73 2.33
CA SER A 23 3.48 4.56 2.42
C SER A 23 2.73 5.86 2.65
N VAL A 24 1.49 5.84 2.19
CA VAL A 24 0.50 6.90 2.43
C VAL A 24 -0.87 6.29 2.64
N CYS A 25 -1.61 6.79 3.63
CA CYS A 25 -3.03 6.48 3.77
C CYS A 25 -3.81 7.71 4.26
N LEU A 26 -5.12 7.69 4.05
CA LEU A 26 -6.00 8.78 4.42
C LEU A 26 -6.88 8.39 5.61
N GLY A 27 -7.02 9.30 6.56
CA GLY A 27 -8.03 9.22 7.61
C GLY A 27 -9.45 9.48 7.07
N PRO A 28 -10.50 9.18 7.85
CA PRO A 28 -11.88 9.43 7.45
C PRO A 28 -12.22 10.92 7.30
N ASP A 29 -11.42 11.79 7.91
CA ASP A 29 -11.52 13.24 7.87
C ASP A 29 -10.61 13.89 6.79
N GLY A 30 -9.96 13.06 5.94
CA GLY A 30 -9.02 13.52 4.94
C GLY A 30 -7.60 13.77 5.46
N THR A 31 -7.35 13.54 6.74
CA THR A 31 -5.99 13.60 7.31
C THR A 31 -5.06 12.63 6.59
N VAL A 32 -3.88 13.08 6.19
CA VAL A 32 -2.90 12.27 5.49
C VAL A 32 -1.90 11.67 6.48
N TYR A 33 -1.60 10.39 6.35
CA TYR A 33 -0.55 9.72 7.11
C TYR A 33 0.49 9.14 6.17
N ALA A 34 1.77 9.22 6.56
CA ALA A 34 2.88 8.66 5.83
C ALA A 34 3.79 7.85 6.75
N GLY A 35 4.38 6.78 6.25
CA GLY A 35 5.37 5.97 6.96
C GLY A 35 6.77 6.24 6.45
N GLY A 36 7.78 6.25 7.33
CA GLY A 36 9.16 6.52 7.02
C GLY A 36 10.10 5.32 7.15
N GLU A 37 11.30 5.45 6.58
CA GLU A 37 12.32 4.39 6.52
C GLU A 37 12.91 4.03 7.89
N ALA A 38 12.94 4.96 8.85
CA ALA A 38 13.34 4.66 10.23
C ALA A 38 12.14 4.40 11.16
N GLY A 39 11.01 3.94 10.61
CA GLY A 39 9.83 3.50 11.35
C GLY A 39 8.91 4.62 11.81
N GLN A 40 9.10 5.84 11.32
CA GLN A 40 8.26 6.98 11.70
C GLN A 40 6.86 6.84 11.09
N VAL A 41 5.85 7.32 11.82
CA VAL A 41 4.55 7.64 11.29
C VAL A 41 4.34 9.14 11.40
N TYR A 42 4.14 9.78 10.27
CA TYR A 42 3.83 11.20 10.17
C TYR A 42 2.32 11.40 9.95
N ARG A 43 1.78 12.42 10.58
CA ARG A 43 0.46 12.98 10.27
C ARG A 43 0.67 14.33 9.60
N LEU A 44 0.09 14.51 8.43
CA LEU A 44 0.22 15.70 7.62
C LEU A 44 -1.12 16.41 7.55
N ASP A 45 -1.14 17.73 7.71
CA ASP A 45 -2.30 18.54 7.41
C ASP A 45 -2.25 19.07 5.98
N THR A 46 -3.38 19.53 5.46
CA THR A 46 -3.49 20.03 4.09
C THR A 46 -2.75 21.35 3.86
N THR A 47 -2.24 21.99 4.90
CA THR A 47 -1.47 23.24 4.84
C THR A 47 0.05 23.00 4.84
N GLY A 48 0.46 21.72 4.88
CA GLY A 48 1.87 21.31 4.86
C GLY A 48 2.51 21.10 6.24
N GLY A 49 1.74 21.32 7.34
CA GLY A 49 2.20 20.97 8.67
C GLY A 49 2.38 19.47 8.83
N GLN A 50 3.50 19.06 9.45
CA GLN A 50 3.79 17.66 9.71
C GLN A 50 4.02 17.41 11.19
N HIS A 51 3.46 16.32 11.71
CA HIS A 51 3.57 15.92 13.09
C HIS A 51 4.01 14.46 13.17
N LEU A 52 5.08 14.19 13.91
CA LEU A 52 5.48 12.83 14.22
C LEU A 52 4.47 12.24 15.23
N VAL A 53 3.75 11.19 14.83
CA VAL A 53 2.84 10.44 15.71
C VAL A 53 3.65 9.53 16.63
N GLY A 54 4.63 8.83 16.08
CA GLY A 54 5.51 7.92 16.79
C GLY A 54 6.46 7.21 15.86
N THR A 55 7.27 6.31 16.42
CA THR A 55 8.19 5.48 15.63
C THR A 55 8.22 4.05 16.14
N THR A 56 8.36 3.09 15.23
CA THR A 56 8.59 1.67 15.56
C THR A 56 10.07 1.34 15.69
N GLY A 57 10.95 2.21 15.17
CA GLY A 57 12.38 1.96 15.05
C GLY A 57 12.76 0.92 14.00
N GLY A 58 11.81 0.51 13.16
CA GLY A 58 12.03 -0.40 12.03
C GLY A 58 12.01 0.34 10.69
N PHE A 59 11.35 -0.22 9.70
CA PHE A 59 11.10 0.39 8.39
C PHE A 59 9.65 0.10 7.99
N LEU A 60 8.83 1.15 7.86
CA LEU A 60 7.41 0.99 7.56
C LEU A 60 7.17 0.98 6.05
N LEU A 61 6.49 -0.07 5.59
CA LEU A 61 5.98 -0.16 4.24
C LEU A 61 4.48 0.19 4.21
N GLY A 62 3.56 -0.74 3.97
CA GLY A 62 2.14 -0.43 3.89
C GLY A 62 1.51 0.03 5.21
N LEU A 63 0.63 1.04 5.13
CA LEU A 63 -0.17 1.57 6.26
C LEU A 63 -1.67 1.45 6.01
N THR A 64 -2.44 1.25 7.08
CA THR A 64 -3.90 1.42 7.09
C THR A 64 -4.37 1.87 8.47
N LEU A 65 -5.60 2.44 8.56
CA LEU A 65 -6.21 2.85 9.83
C LEU A 65 -7.36 1.92 10.20
N ASP A 66 -7.54 1.72 11.51
CA ASP A 66 -8.77 1.16 12.05
C ASP A 66 -9.81 2.28 12.38
N GLY A 67 -11.02 1.87 12.75
CA GLY A 67 -12.12 2.79 13.08
C GLY A 67 -11.97 3.52 14.42
N ALA A 68 -10.90 3.24 15.18
CA ALA A 68 -10.50 3.98 16.38
C ALA A 68 -9.37 4.98 16.09
N GLY A 69 -8.92 5.08 14.83
CA GLY A 69 -7.81 5.95 14.41
C GLY A 69 -6.43 5.41 14.71
N ALA A 70 -6.31 4.14 15.13
CA ALA A 70 -5.00 3.53 15.26
C ALA A 70 -4.47 3.11 13.88
N ILE A 71 -3.16 3.27 13.71
CA ILE A 71 -2.46 2.94 12.48
C ILE A 71 -1.95 1.50 12.59
N HIS A 72 -2.21 0.71 11.54
CA HIS A 72 -1.63 -0.61 11.37
C HIS A 72 -0.60 -0.53 10.26
N ALA A 73 0.57 -1.14 10.46
CA ALA A 73 1.67 -1.04 9.52
C ALA A 73 2.43 -2.36 9.34
N CYS A 74 2.87 -2.62 8.12
CA CYS A 74 3.92 -3.59 7.86
C CYS A 74 5.26 -2.97 8.23
N ASP A 75 5.92 -3.51 9.23
CA ASP A 75 7.26 -3.11 9.66
C ASP A 75 8.25 -4.17 9.19
N VAL A 76 8.85 -3.93 8.03
CA VAL A 76 9.80 -4.88 7.43
C VAL A 76 11.11 -4.92 8.21
N GLY A 77 11.52 -3.82 8.83
CA GLY A 77 12.72 -3.77 9.66
C GLY A 77 12.62 -4.68 10.87
N ASN A 78 11.46 -4.70 11.53
CA ASN A 78 11.17 -5.57 12.68
C ASN A 78 10.48 -6.89 12.29
N LYS A 79 10.22 -7.13 10.99
CA LYS A 79 9.48 -8.30 10.48
C LYS A 79 8.17 -8.53 11.20
N ALA A 80 7.38 -7.48 11.33
CA ALA A 80 6.18 -7.48 12.14
C ALA A 80 5.01 -6.74 11.47
N LEU A 81 3.80 -7.16 11.80
CA LEU A 81 2.63 -6.33 11.71
C LEU A 81 2.50 -5.59 13.04
N VAL A 82 2.53 -4.27 13.00
CA VAL A 82 2.43 -3.43 14.19
C VAL A 82 1.11 -2.65 14.21
N ARG A 83 0.70 -2.22 15.40
CA ARG A 83 -0.37 -1.26 15.65
C ARG A 83 0.20 -0.12 16.45
N MET A 84 0.01 1.11 15.97
CA MET A 84 0.35 2.35 16.69
C MET A 84 -0.94 3.06 17.09
N SER A 85 -1.11 3.35 18.38
CA SER A 85 -2.25 4.14 18.85
C SER A 85 -2.16 5.60 18.35
N PRO A 86 -3.26 6.38 18.38
CA PRO A 86 -3.22 7.81 18.03
C PRO A 86 -2.21 8.62 18.86
N GLU A 87 -1.85 8.13 20.05
CA GLU A 87 -0.85 8.74 20.97
C GLU A 87 0.58 8.22 20.70
N GLY A 88 0.80 7.40 19.68
CA GLY A 88 2.10 6.89 19.27
C GLY A 88 2.58 5.64 20.00
N LYS A 89 1.75 4.98 20.83
CA LYS A 89 2.12 3.72 21.49
C LYS A 89 2.09 2.57 20.50
N VAL A 90 3.23 1.89 20.33
CA VAL A 90 3.41 0.75 19.42
C VAL A 90 3.16 -0.58 20.16
N THR A 91 2.44 -1.47 19.47
CA THR A 91 2.25 -2.87 19.88
C THR A 91 2.40 -3.78 18.66
N HIS A 92 2.96 -4.96 18.82
CA HIS A 92 3.00 -5.97 17.78
C HIS A 92 1.68 -6.73 17.73
N ARG A 93 1.10 -6.90 16.55
CA ARG A 93 -0.05 -7.75 16.31
C ARG A 93 0.36 -9.16 15.89
N ALA A 94 1.36 -9.26 15.02
CA ALA A 94 1.91 -10.53 14.57
C ALA A 94 3.38 -10.34 14.14
N THR A 95 4.20 -11.36 14.38
CA THR A 95 5.60 -11.41 13.93
C THR A 95 5.86 -12.60 13.00
N GLY A 96 4.81 -13.27 12.56
CA GLY A 96 4.90 -14.43 11.69
C GLY A 96 3.64 -15.30 11.74
N ILE A 97 3.73 -16.48 11.14
CA ILE A 97 2.63 -17.44 10.99
C ILE A 97 3.06 -18.81 11.49
N ALA A 98 2.33 -19.39 12.44
CA ALA A 98 2.58 -20.73 12.96
C ALA A 98 4.05 -20.97 13.39
N GLY A 99 4.66 -19.99 14.05
CA GLY A 99 6.05 -20.03 14.52
C GLY A 99 7.12 -19.73 13.46
N ARG A 100 6.73 -19.41 12.23
CA ARG A 100 7.64 -18.93 11.19
C ARG A 100 7.57 -17.41 11.13
N PRO A 101 8.68 -16.68 11.31
CA PRO A 101 8.69 -15.22 11.16
C PRO A 101 8.21 -14.78 9.79
N PHE A 102 7.61 -13.58 9.72
CA PHE A 102 7.46 -12.88 8.44
C PHE A 102 8.82 -12.70 7.78
N VAL A 103 8.85 -12.73 6.46
CA VAL A 103 10.09 -12.55 5.69
C VAL A 103 10.24 -11.09 5.30
N ASN A 104 9.25 -10.57 4.60
CA ASN A 104 9.23 -9.20 4.09
C ASN A 104 7.78 -8.70 4.03
N PRO A 105 7.13 -8.46 5.20
CA PRO A 105 5.76 -7.95 5.24
C PRO A 105 5.71 -6.58 4.56
N ASN A 106 4.82 -6.44 3.55
CA ASN A 106 4.89 -5.31 2.64
C ASN A 106 3.66 -4.41 2.72
N HIS A 107 2.51 -4.83 2.26
CA HIS A 107 1.33 -3.97 2.19
C HIS A 107 0.12 -4.59 2.87
N ILE A 108 -0.83 -3.75 3.37
CA ILE A 108 -1.96 -4.20 4.18
C ILE A 108 -3.26 -3.48 3.85
N LEU A 109 -4.37 -4.16 4.08
CA LEU A 109 -5.71 -3.57 4.08
C LEU A 109 -6.64 -4.35 5.02
N PHE A 110 -7.74 -3.72 5.43
CA PHE A 110 -8.85 -4.38 6.09
C PHE A 110 -9.95 -4.75 5.10
N ASP A 111 -10.60 -5.90 5.33
CA ASP A 111 -11.88 -6.22 4.72
C ASP A 111 -13.06 -5.62 5.53
N PRO A 112 -14.32 -5.68 5.02
CA PRO A 112 -15.49 -5.22 5.75
C PRO A 112 -15.74 -5.94 7.08
N GLN A 113 -15.23 -7.15 7.26
CA GLN A 113 -15.38 -7.98 8.45
C GLN A 113 -14.33 -7.70 9.52
N GLY A 114 -13.32 -6.90 9.21
CA GLY A 114 -12.23 -6.54 10.11
C GLY A 114 -11.05 -7.50 10.08
N THR A 115 -11.01 -8.39 9.10
CA THR A 115 -9.83 -9.19 8.81
C THR A 115 -8.80 -8.32 8.11
N LEU A 116 -7.57 -8.34 8.59
CA LEU A 116 -6.46 -7.66 7.96
C LEU A 116 -5.78 -8.63 6.99
N TYR A 117 -5.64 -8.21 5.74
CA TYR A 117 -4.86 -8.90 4.72
C TYR A 117 -3.52 -8.23 4.57
N LEU A 118 -2.46 -9.01 4.47
CA LEU A 118 -1.13 -8.49 4.20
C LEU A 118 -0.44 -9.32 3.11
N THR A 119 0.34 -8.65 2.27
CA THR A 119 1.33 -9.29 1.41
C THR A 119 2.64 -9.45 2.16
N ASP A 120 3.28 -10.59 2.01
CA ASP A 120 4.70 -10.78 2.33
C ASP A 120 5.42 -11.02 1.02
N SER A 121 6.36 -10.15 0.68
CA SER A 121 7.07 -10.21 -0.61
C SER A 121 7.98 -11.43 -0.73
N GLY A 122 8.24 -12.11 0.39
CA GLY A 122 9.16 -13.25 0.45
C GLY A 122 10.62 -12.82 0.51
N ASP A 123 11.51 -13.72 0.12
CA ASP A 123 12.94 -13.49 0.18
C ASP A 123 13.37 -12.47 -0.87
N TYR A 124 13.90 -11.34 -0.41
CA TYR A 124 14.38 -10.25 -1.28
C TYR A 124 15.43 -10.72 -2.29
N TRP A 125 16.27 -11.68 -1.93
CA TRP A 125 17.32 -12.21 -2.80
C TRP A 125 16.83 -13.30 -3.75
N GLN A 126 15.57 -13.75 -3.62
CA GLN A 126 14.94 -14.77 -4.45
C GLN A 126 13.68 -14.25 -5.15
N GLN A 127 13.68 -12.99 -5.54
CA GLN A 127 12.51 -12.31 -6.13
C GLN A 127 12.00 -12.99 -7.40
N GLU A 128 12.90 -13.60 -8.19
CA GLU A 128 12.56 -14.26 -9.45
C GLU A 128 11.97 -15.66 -9.26
N THR A 129 12.09 -16.25 -8.06
CA THR A 129 11.60 -17.62 -7.79
C THR A 129 10.21 -17.66 -7.16
N GLY A 130 9.65 -16.49 -6.82
CA GLY A 130 8.31 -16.38 -6.29
C GLY A 130 8.16 -16.98 -4.89
N THR A 131 8.74 -16.35 -3.88
CA THR A 131 8.60 -16.77 -2.47
C THR A 131 7.54 -15.98 -1.72
N GLY A 132 6.87 -15.02 -2.38
CA GLY A 132 5.84 -14.18 -1.80
C GLY A 132 4.53 -14.93 -1.51
N TYR A 133 3.78 -14.46 -0.54
CA TYR A 133 2.48 -15.01 -0.15
C TYR A 133 1.54 -13.91 0.36
N VAL A 134 0.26 -14.25 0.55
CA VAL A 134 -0.73 -13.40 1.22
C VAL A 134 -1.13 -14.05 2.54
N ALA A 135 -1.14 -13.27 3.60
CA ALA A 135 -1.59 -13.69 4.92
C ALA A 135 -2.81 -12.90 5.39
N THR A 136 -3.51 -13.43 6.39
CA THR A 136 -4.55 -12.72 7.13
C THR A 136 -4.20 -12.69 8.61
N VAL A 137 -4.63 -11.60 9.27
CA VAL A 137 -4.57 -11.46 10.73
C VAL A 137 -5.95 -11.04 11.22
N ASP A 138 -6.51 -11.84 12.13
CA ASP A 138 -7.84 -11.56 12.68
C ASP A 138 -7.80 -10.54 13.83
N ALA A 139 -8.97 -10.22 14.38
CA ALA A 139 -9.09 -9.27 15.49
C ALA A 139 -8.46 -9.76 16.81
N GLN A 140 -8.12 -11.05 16.94
CA GLN A 140 -7.42 -11.68 18.05
C GLN A 140 -5.94 -11.86 17.78
N ASP A 141 -5.41 -11.24 16.70
CA ASP A 141 -4.00 -11.30 16.29
C ASP A 141 -3.52 -12.69 15.83
N ASN A 142 -4.45 -13.59 15.47
CA ASN A 142 -4.10 -14.87 14.88
C ASN A 142 -3.75 -14.69 13.39
N ALA A 143 -2.49 -14.96 13.06
CA ALA A 143 -2.01 -14.90 11.68
C ALA A 143 -2.08 -16.27 11.00
N LYS A 144 -2.52 -16.30 9.73
CA LYS A 144 -2.56 -17.51 8.90
C LYS A 144 -2.30 -17.19 7.44
N ILE A 145 -1.81 -18.18 6.69
CA ILE A 145 -1.71 -18.08 5.22
C ILE A 145 -3.11 -18.00 4.62
N PHE A 146 -3.37 -16.98 3.82
CA PHE A 146 -4.55 -16.88 2.98
C PHE A 146 -4.30 -17.50 1.60
N HIS A 147 -3.17 -17.15 0.98
CA HIS A 147 -2.74 -17.72 -0.29
C HIS A 147 -1.22 -17.94 -0.30
N ALA A 148 -0.82 -19.20 -0.46
CA ALA A 148 0.59 -19.60 -0.34
C ALA A 148 1.48 -19.16 -1.52
N GLY A 149 0.90 -18.53 -2.54
CA GLY A 149 1.63 -18.13 -3.73
C GLY A 149 1.79 -19.29 -4.74
N PRO A 150 2.91 -19.30 -5.50
CA PRO A 150 4.01 -18.34 -5.41
C PRO A 150 3.67 -16.98 -6.02
N PHE A 151 3.99 -15.89 -5.32
CA PHE A 151 3.94 -14.54 -5.89
C PHE A 151 5.35 -14.04 -6.19
N MET A 152 5.49 -13.40 -7.33
CA MET A 152 6.75 -12.83 -7.81
C MET A 152 6.98 -11.45 -7.18
N PHE A 153 7.41 -11.42 -5.92
CA PHE A 153 7.52 -10.25 -5.06
C PHE A 153 6.15 -9.60 -4.85
N ALA A 154 5.30 -10.22 -4.02
CA ALA A 154 3.99 -9.68 -3.65
C ALA A 154 4.14 -8.32 -2.99
N ASN A 155 3.59 -7.27 -3.60
CA ASN A 155 3.71 -5.90 -3.14
C ASN A 155 2.31 -5.32 -2.83
N GLY A 156 1.90 -4.24 -3.46
CA GLY A 156 0.62 -3.60 -3.25
C GLY A 156 -0.56 -4.57 -3.26
N ILE A 157 -1.50 -4.40 -2.34
CA ILE A 157 -2.72 -5.20 -2.23
C ILE A 157 -3.94 -4.29 -2.19
N ALA A 158 -4.98 -4.61 -2.95
CA ALA A 158 -6.22 -3.85 -2.99
C ALA A 158 -7.45 -4.77 -3.08
N LEU A 159 -8.51 -4.41 -2.35
CA LEU A 159 -9.80 -5.08 -2.45
C LEU A 159 -10.60 -4.44 -3.60
N HIS A 160 -11.05 -5.27 -4.54
CA HIS A 160 -11.91 -4.80 -5.63
C HIS A 160 -13.23 -4.24 -5.09
N PRO A 161 -13.82 -3.17 -5.67
CA PRO A 161 -15.05 -2.57 -5.20
C PRO A 161 -16.25 -3.52 -5.08
N SER A 162 -16.26 -4.62 -5.86
CA SER A 162 -17.29 -5.67 -5.70
C SER A 162 -17.19 -6.46 -4.40
N GLY A 163 -16.05 -6.39 -3.69
CA GLY A 163 -15.79 -7.21 -2.50
C GLY A 163 -15.49 -8.69 -2.78
N GLU A 164 -15.37 -9.11 -4.04
CA GLU A 164 -15.20 -10.52 -4.40
C GLU A 164 -13.74 -10.92 -4.65
N TRP A 165 -12.89 -9.94 -4.96
CA TRP A 165 -11.54 -10.18 -5.43
C TRP A 165 -10.50 -9.35 -4.67
N LEU A 166 -9.40 -9.99 -4.37
CA LEU A 166 -8.20 -9.34 -3.85
C LEU A 166 -7.19 -9.25 -4.99
N TYR A 167 -6.69 -8.03 -5.26
CA TYR A 167 -5.70 -7.76 -6.29
C TYR A 167 -4.33 -7.57 -5.67
N ILE A 168 -3.30 -8.11 -6.28
CA ILE A 168 -1.92 -8.06 -5.80
C ILE A 168 -0.99 -7.65 -6.93
N ALA A 169 -0.15 -6.65 -6.68
CA ALA A 169 0.95 -6.30 -7.56
C ALA A 169 2.09 -7.31 -7.41
N GLN A 170 2.61 -7.80 -8.52
CA GLN A 170 3.81 -8.63 -8.56
C GLN A 170 4.95 -7.82 -9.19
N SER A 171 5.84 -7.28 -8.35
CA SER A 171 6.84 -6.30 -8.79
C SER A 171 7.81 -6.86 -9.82
N THR A 172 8.29 -8.10 -9.63
CA THR A 172 9.29 -8.70 -10.53
C THR A 172 8.66 -9.38 -11.75
N ALA A 173 7.35 -9.69 -11.71
CA ALA A 173 6.63 -10.21 -12.87
C ALA A 173 6.02 -9.10 -13.75
N ALA A 174 6.09 -7.84 -13.35
CA ALA A 174 5.50 -6.70 -14.04
C ALA A 174 4.02 -6.94 -14.39
N ASN A 175 3.22 -7.40 -13.42
CA ASN A 175 1.79 -7.65 -13.64
C ASN A 175 1.00 -7.48 -12.34
N ILE A 176 -0.33 -7.43 -12.51
CA ILE A 176 -1.29 -7.48 -11.41
C ILE A 176 -2.06 -8.79 -11.52
N VAL A 177 -2.18 -9.48 -10.41
CA VAL A 177 -3.01 -10.70 -10.32
C VAL A 177 -4.20 -10.44 -9.40
N ARG A 178 -5.25 -11.26 -9.56
CA ARG A 178 -6.35 -11.33 -8.60
C ARG A 178 -6.54 -12.75 -8.08
N ILE A 179 -7.03 -12.83 -6.86
CA ILE A 179 -7.45 -14.08 -6.21
C ILE A 179 -8.84 -13.89 -5.60
N PRO A 180 -9.69 -14.94 -5.59
CA PRO A 180 -11.04 -14.81 -5.03
C PRO A 180 -10.98 -14.69 -3.50
N LEU A 181 -11.63 -13.67 -2.94
CA LEU A 181 -11.65 -13.41 -1.49
C LEU A 181 -12.33 -14.55 -0.72
N ALA A 182 -13.35 -15.18 -1.29
CA ALA A 182 -14.10 -16.27 -0.66
C ALA A 182 -13.36 -17.63 -0.67
N ARG A 183 -12.20 -17.74 -1.33
CA ARG A 183 -11.51 -19.03 -1.52
C ARG A 183 -10.02 -18.89 -1.23
N PRO A 184 -9.58 -19.12 0.03
CA PRO A 184 -8.16 -19.23 0.36
C PRO A 184 -7.46 -20.25 -0.58
N ASN A 185 -6.28 -19.92 -1.06
CA ASN A 185 -5.56 -20.68 -2.10
C ASN A 185 -6.38 -20.95 -3.38
N GLY A 186 -7.33 -20.06 -3.69
CA GLY A 186 -8.07 -20.12 -4.95
C GLY A 186 -7.19 -19.86 -6.19
N PRO A 187 -7.74 -19.92 -7.40
CA PRO A 187 -6.96 -19.66 -8.60
C PRO A 187 -6.43 -18.22 -8.61
N MET A 188 -5.17 -18.07 -9.05
CA MET A 188 -4.56 -16.78 -9.33
C MET A 188 -4.71 -16.48 -10.82
N GLU A 189 -5.22 -15.30 -11.15
CA GLU A 189 -5.46 -14.86 -12.52
C GLU A 189 -4.72 -13.54 -12.78
N VAL A 190 -3.94 -13.46 -13.87
CA VAL A 190 -3.34 -12.20 -14.32
C VAL A 190 -4.45 -11.33 -14.90
N THR A 191 -4.62 -10.13 -14.36
CA THR A 191 -5.63 -9.16 -14.83
C THR A 191 -5.02 -8.05 -15.69
N HIS A 192 -3.81 -7.61 -15.34
CA HIS A 192 -3.11 -6.56 -16.07
C HIS A 192 -1.65 -6.97 -16.27
N THR A 193 -1.21 -6.95 -17.52
CA THR A 193 0.21 -7.09 -17.87
C THR A 193 0.75 -5.68 -18.12
N LEU A 194 1.80 -5.33 -17.41
CA LEU A 194 2.40 -4.00 -17.49
C LEU A 194 3.52 -3.95 -18.54
N PRO A 195 3.90 -2.76 -19.02
CA PRO A 195 5.04 -2.62 -19.93
C PRO A 195 6.31 -3.26 -19.38
N THR A 196 7.12 -3.84 -20.25
CA THR A 196 8.39 -4.48 -19.87
C THR A 196 9.30 -3.50 -19.13
N GLY A 197 9.86 -3.95 -18.01
CA GLY A 197 10.74 -3.14 -17.17
C GLY A 197 10.00 -2.30 -16.12
N THR A 198 8.65 -2.36 -16.10
CA THR A 198 7.87 -1.77 -15.02
C THR A 198 7.99 -2.62 -13.74
N VAL A 199 8.16 -1.94 -12.62
CA VAL A 199 8.15 -2.54 -11.28
C VAL A 199 6.95 -1.94 -10.53
N PRO A 200 5.76 -2.57 -10.61
CA PRO A 200 4.58 -2.10 -9.87
C PRO A 200 4.82 -2.26 -8.37
N ASP A 201 4.31 -1.30 -7.62
CA ASP A 201 4.43 -1.24 -6.17
C ASP A 201 3.04 -1.16 -5.52
N GLY A 202 2.65 -0.04 -4.93
CA GLY A 202 1.33 0.14 -4.34
C GLY A 202 0.22 0.24 -5.39
N ILE A 203 -0.96 -0.25 -5.03
CA ILE A 203 -2.15 -0.21 -5.89
C ILE A 203 -3.37 0.25 -5.09
N ALA A 204 -4.28 0.98 -5.74
CA ALA A 204 -5.53 1.41 -5.14
C ALA A 204 -6.66 1.43 -6.16
N PHE A 205 -7.85 0.95 -5.78
CA PHE A 205 -9.03 1.03 -6.63
C PHE A 205 -9.75 2.37 -6.49
N ALA A 206 -10.14 2.94 -7.62
CA ALA A 206 -11.21 3.92 -7.69
C ALA A 206 -12.59 3.23 -7.63
N ALA A 207 -13.62 4.01 -7.30
CA ALA A 207 -14.99 3.51 -7.16
C ALA A 207 -15.57 2.94 -8.48
N ASP A 208 -15.06 3.39 -9.62
CA ASP A 208 -15.44 2.93 -10.95
C ASP A 208 -14.65 1.69 -11.43
N SER A 209 -13.92 1.05 -10.53
CA SER A 209 -13.08 -0.12 -10.77
C SER A 209 -11.83 0.13 -11.62
N ARG A 210 -11.45 1.38 -11.89
CA ARG A 210 -10.09 1.66 -12.38
C ARG A 210 -9.09 1.41 -11.27
N LEU A 211 -7.95 0.79 -11.61
CA LEU A 211 -6.87 0.48 -10.68
C LEU A 211 -5.72 1.44 -10.89
N VAL A 212 -5.44 2.29 -9.91
CA VAL A 212 -4.26 3.16 -9.92
C VAL A 212 -3.07 2.37 -9.41
N ILE A 213 -1.94 2.45 -10.13
CA ILE A 213 -0.75 1.62 -9.91
C ILE A 213 0.46 2.55 -9.79
N GLY A 214 1.11 2.56 -8.63
CA GLY A 214 2.42 3.18 -8.43
C GLY A 214 3.52 2.31 -9.02
N CYS A 215 4.47 2.93 -9.68
CA CYS A 215 5.58 2.21 -10.28
C CYS A 215 6.91 2.68 -9.67
N TYR A 216 7.52 1.81 -8.86
CA TYR A 216 8.87 2.04 -8.37
C TYR A 216 9.86 2.32 -9.52
N LYS A 217 9.56 1.75 -10.69
CA LYS A 217 10.29 1.97 -11.95
C LYS A 217 9.34 1.70 -13.13
N PRO A 218 9.28 2.61 -14.12
CA PRO A 218 9.80 3.99 -14.12
C PRO A 218 9.07 4.86 -13.08
N ASP A 219 9.52 6.11 -12.86
CA ASP A 219 8.83 7.07 -12.01
C ASP A 219 7.52 7.51 -12.68
N ALA A 220 6.49 6.69 -12.50
CA ALA A 220 5.21 6.81 -13.19
C ALA A 220 4.04 6.28 -12.35
N ILE A 221 2.86 6.78 -12.68
CA ILE A 221 1.58 6.25 -12.21
C ILE A 221 0.82 5.70 -13.42
N LEU A 222 0.43 4.45 -13.35
CA LEU A 222 -0.38 3.79 -14.36
C LEU A 222 -1.83 3.65 -13.91
N VAL A 223 -2.72 3.44 -14.88
CA VAL A 223 -4.11 3.07 -14.65
C VAL A 223 -4.44 1.80 -15.39
N GLY A 224 -4.86 0.79 -14.65
CA GLY A 224 -5.46 -0.43 -15.17
C GLY A 224 -6.97 -0.26 -15.30
N HIS A 225 -7.52 -0.59 -16.46
CA HIS A 225 -8.96 -0.55 -16.73
C HIS A 225 -9.62 -1.91 -16.48
N PRO A 226 -10.95 -1.95 -16.25
CA PRO A 226 -11.67 -3.20 -16.00
C PRO A 226 -11.57 -4.23 -17.14
N ASP A 227 -11.26 -3.79 -18.36
CA ASP A 227 -11.03 -4.65 -19.53
C ASP A 227 -9.61 -5.25 -19.61
N GLY A 228 -8.75 -4.93 -18.64
CA GLY A 228 -7.36 -5.37 -18.56
C GLY A 228 -6.36 -4.50 -19.29
N THR A 229 -6.80 -3.46 -19.99
CA THR A 229 -5.89 -2.49 -20.63
C THR A 229 -5.20 -1.62 -19.60
N VAL A 230 -4.00 -1.12 -19.93
CA VAL A 230 -3.19 -0.27 -19.05
C VAL A 230 -2.74 0.97 -19.82
N GLU A 231 -2.84 2.13 -19.19
CA GLU A 231 -2.28 3.38 -19.71
C GLU A 231 -1.41 4.06 -18.66
N THR A 232 -0.46 4.88 -19.10
CA THR A 232 0.30 5.76 -18.21
C THR A 232 -0.48 7.04 -17.98
N LEU A 233 -0.80 7.33 -16.72
CA LEU A 233 -1.52 8.53 -16.33
C LEU A 233 -0.56 9.71 -16.14
N PHE A 234 0.47 9.51 -15.34
CA PHE A 234 1.51 10.50 -15.05
C PHE A 234 2.89 9.86 -15.18
N GLU A 235 3.87 10.67 -15.60
CA GLU A 235 5.28 10.31 -15.60
C GLU A 235 6.16 11.48 -15.17
N ASP A 236 7.26 11.18 -14.52
CA ASP A 236 8.31 12.15 -14.19
C ASP A 236 9.69 11.61 -14.55
N PRO A 237 10.14 11.82 -15.79
CA PRO A 237 11.45 11.33 -16.22
C PRO A 237 12.64 11.96 -15.49
N THR A 238 12.42 13.02 -14.71
CA THR A 238 13.47 13.71 -13.96
C THR A 238 13.62 13.16 -12.54
N GLY A 239 12.58 12.51 -12.01
CA GLY A 239 12.56 12.01 -10.64
C GLY A 239 12.54 13.10 -9.56
N GLU A 240 12.11 14.32 -9.90
CA GLU A 240 12.07 15.44 -8.96
C GLU A 240 10.74 15.51 -8.20
N LEU A 241 9.65 15.16 -8.87
CA LEU A 241 8.29 15.22 -8.35
C LEU A 241 7.74 13.85 -7.99
N LEU A 242 8.04 12.84 -8.82
CA LEU A 242 7.89 11.41 -8.50
C LEU A 242 9.29 10.81 -8.45
N ASN A 243 9.65 10.22 -7.33
CA ASN A 243 10.94 9.56 -7.17
C ASN A 243 10.72 8.19 -6.54
N ARG A 244 10.75 7.15 -7.35
CA ARG A 244 10.41 5.78 -6.95
C ARG A 244 9.05 5.75 -6.24
N PRO A 245 7.96 6.13 -6.96
CA PRO A 245 6.63 6.11 -6.38
C PRO A 245 6.24 4.69 -5.94
N THR A 246 5.77 4.60 -4.73
CA THR A 246 5.36 3.35 -4.06
C THR A 246 3.87 3.36 -3.80
N ASN A 247 3.44 3.54 -2.55
CA ASN A 247 2.04 3.45 -2.19
C ASN A 247 1.23 4.68 -2.61
N ILE A 248 -0.04 4.44 -2.89
CA ILE A 248 -0.99 5.45 -3.37
C ILE A 248 -2.23 5.43 -2.50
N ALA A 249 -2.73 6.62 -2.16
CA ALA A 249 -4.06 6.80 -1.60
C ALA A 249 -4.90 7.68 -2.53
N ILE A 250 -6.14 7.26 -2.77
CA ILE A 250 -7.11 8.03 -3.56
C ILE A 250 -7.97 8.83 -2.59
N GLY A 251 -7.94 10.16 -2.71
CA GLY A 251 -8.87 11.07 -2.06
C GLY A 251 -9.96 11.52 -3.05
N GLU A 252 -10.82 12.43 -2.62
CA GLU A 252 -11.84 13.02 -3.49
C GLU A 252 -11.17 13.93 -4.54
N GLY A 253 -11.06 13.44 -5.77
CA GLY A 253 -10.47 14.17 -6.88
C GLY A 253 -8.94 14.33 -6.80
N LYS A 254 -8.23 13.57 -5.94
CA LYS A 254 -6.78 13.65 -5.76
C LYS A 254 -6.13 12.29 -5.58
N LEU A 255 -4.90 12.19 -6.06
CA LEU A 255 -4.00 11.09 -5.74
C LEU A 255 -2.92 11.61 -4.79
N TYR A 256 -2.66 10.85 -3.73
CA TYR A 256 -1.55 11.03 -2.81
C TYR A 256 -0.57 9.90 -3.03
N ILE A 257 0.68 10.24 -3.35
CA ILE A 257 1.69 9.29 -3.83
C ILE A 257 2.89 9.38 -2.91
N ALA A 258 3.28 8.27 -2.31
CA ALA A 258 4.52 8.16 -1.55
C ALA A 258 5.71 7.98 -2.49
N ASN A 259 6.87 8.55 -2.10
CA ASN A 259 8.08 8.57 -2.91
C ASN A 259 9.26 8.01 -2.09
N LEU A 260 9.54 6.73 -2.22
CA LEU A 260 10.62 6.08 -1.47
C LEU A 260 12.01 6.67 -1.78
N GLY A 261 12.21 7.19 -2.99
CA GLY A 261 13.46 7.87 -3.37
C GLY A 261 13.52 9.35 -3.00
N GLY A 262 12.44 9.88 -2.41
CA GLY A 262 12.29 11.30 -2.10
C GLY A 262 12.05 11.59 -0.62
N TRP A 263 11.69 12.84 -0.32
CA TRP A 263 11.49 13.36 1.04
C TRP A 263 10.10 13.98 1.22
N HIS A 264 9.15 13.61 0.36
CA HIS A 264 7.82 14.22 0.29
C HIS A 264 6.80 13.23 -0.29
N LEU A 265 5.53 13.52 -0.08
CA LEU A 265 4.44 12.96 -0.88
C LEU A 265 4.19 13.87 -2.08
N THR A 266 3.78 13.28 -3.21
CA THR A 266 3.27 14.03 -4.36
C THR A 266 1.76 13.97 -4.36
N VAL A 267 1.10 15.11 -4.48
CA VAL A 267 -0.35 15.23 -4.58
C VAL A 267 -0.71 15.76 -5.95
N VAL A 268 -1.56 15.03 -6.66
CA VAL A 268 -1.98 15.37 -8.03
C VAL A 268 -3.50 15.38 -8.08
N GLU A 269 -4.07 16.40 -8.72
CA GLU A 269 -5.50 16.37 -9.04
C GLU A 269 -5.77 15.35 -10.16
N ALA A 270 -6.74 14.48 -9.93
CA ALA A 270 -7.11 13.44 -10.85
C ALA A 270 -8.59 13.08 -10.67
N ASP A 271 -9.26 12.73 -11.77
CA ASP A 271 -10.69 12.39 -11.76
C ASP A 271 -10.92 10.96 -11.24
N PHE A 272 -10.66 10.78 -9.93
CA PHE A 272 -10.93 9.53 -9.23
C PHE A 272 -11.75 9.81 -7.97
N GLN A 273 -12.72 8.94 -7.73
CA GLN A 273 -13.37 8.81 -6.44
C GLN A 273 -12.83 7.54 -5.75
N PRO A 274 -12.52 7.55 -4.45
CA PRO A 274 -11.99 6.38 -3.79
C PRO A 274 -13.02 5.25 -3.74
N ALA A 275 -12.56 4.01 -3.92
CA ALA A 275 -13.34 2.84 -3.53
C ALA A 275 -13.55 2.82 -2.00
N PRO A 276 -14.52 2.05 -1.49
CA PRO A 276 -14.72 1.94 -0.04
C PRO A 276 -13.46 1.47 0.68
N ILE A 277 -12.98 2.28 1.64
CA ILE A 277 -11.87 1.92 2.53
C ILE A 277 -12.47 1.41 3.84
N HIS A 278 -12.16 0.17 4.20
CA HIS A 278 -12.69 -0.46 5.40
C HIS A 278 -11.84 -0.13 6.63
N ARG A 279 -12.49 0.42 7.66
CA ARG A 279 -11.86 0.81 8.93
C ARG A 279 -12.66 0.19 10.08
N PRO A 280 -12.45 -1.10 10.39
CA PRO A 280 -13.21 -1.77 11.44
C PRO A 280 -12.85 -1.18 12.81
N ARG A 281 -13.84 -1.14 13.72
CA ARG A 281 -13.55 -0.93 15.13
C ARG A 281 -13.12 -2.26 15.73
N LEU A 282 -11.82 -2.44 15.89
CA LEU A 282 -11.29 -3.62 16.56
C LEU A 282 -11.59 -3.51 18.07
N MET A 283 -12.27 -4.52 18.62
CA MET A 283 -12.42 -4.60 20.07
C MET A 283 -11.02 -4.84 20.67
N GLN A 284 -10.56 -3.91 21.50
CA GLN A 284 -9.33 -4.14 22.25
C GLN A 284 -9.57 -5.38 23.14
N ALA A 285 -8.65 -6.34 23.10
CA ALA A 285 -8.63 -7.35 24.12
C ALA A 285 -8.55 -6.64 25.49
N ALA A 286 -9.40 -7.00 26.42
CA ALA A 286 -9.35 -6.46 27.76
C ALA A 286 -7.93 -6.69 28.34
N PRO A 287 -7.36 -5.71 29.05
CA PRO A 287 -6.02 -5.80 29.58
C PRO A 287 -5.83 -6.98 30.54
#